data_094bfae4690315eb39cb4666e7c6cdd7
#
_entry.id   094bfae4690315eb39cb4666e7c6cdd7
#
_cell.length_a   1.000
_cell.length_b   1.000
_cell.length_c   1.000
_cell.angle_alpha   90.00
_cell.angle_beta   90.00
_cell.angle_gamma   90.00
#
_symmetry.space_group_name_H-M   'P 1'
#
loop_
_entity.id
_entity.type
_entity.pdbx_description
1 polymer ?
#
loop_
_entity_poly.entity_id
_entity_poly.type
_entity_poly.pdbx_seq_one_letter_code
_entity_poly.pdbx_strand_id
1 'polypeptide(L)'
;MVSGPFSVDIVIPNLNGRHMLVGCLDSIRRQTWGDWRVSVVDNGSTDGSVDWLRTHHPEVQLIALAENTGFSPAVNLGIRAGSRPLVFLLNNDTELADDCLEQLVRAAQAQPDHAFFAPRMLSFHQRHLLDGAGEGYLRGGAGYRLGTLEADGPPYDRAREVFGACAGAALYRREPFTALGWFDDAFFAYLEDVDLNLRAGRAGLCCRYVPEARVYHIGSATSGSKFNDLTIRLSTRNSLWVLAKNYPAGLLLRWSLVIAVYQGLWLVFVLKKGQLRPYLAGLAEGLHGLGRMRRACREQTGQPAGGPAAWRERLCRAEGEVIDSIMRRRAGQGRGNRLLQLYRRIFL
;
A
#
# COMPACT_ATOMS: atom_id res chain seq x y z
N MET A 1 2.56 -30.49 -10.65
CA MET A 1 3.98 -30.15 -10.33
C MET A 1 3.99 -29.53 -8.95
N VAL A 2 4.87 -29.99 -8.04
CA VAL A 2 5.05 -29.38 -6.71
C VAL A 2 5.71 -28.03 -6.97
N SER A 3 5.08 -26.94 -6.51
CA SER A 3 5.63 -25.60 -6.62
C SER A 3 6.91 -25.46 -5.83
N GLY A 4 7.94 -24.80 -6.37
CA GLY A 4 9.20 -24.56 -5.68
C GLY A 4 9.03 -23.63 -4.45
N PRO A 5 10.00 -23.61 -3.51
CA PRO A 5 9.92 -22.84 -2.27
C PRO A 5 9.83 -21.31 -2.49
N PHE A 6 10.06 -20.81 -3.70
CA PHE A 6 9.99 -19.41 -4.08
C PHE A 6 9.06 -19.16 -5.28
N SER A 7 8.11 -20.08 -5.51
CA SER A 7 7.06 -19.87 -6.51
C SER A 7 6.11 -18.75 -6.09
N VAL A 8 5.57 -18.00 -7.07
CA VAL A 8 4.84 -16.76 -6.84
C VAL A 8 3.41 -16.84 -7.37
N ASP A 9 2.42 -16.52 -6.53
CA ASP A 9 1.07 -16.16 -6.97
C ASP A 9 1.01 -14.65 -7.20
N ILE A 10 0.77 -14.23 -8.44
CA ILE A 10 0.56 -12.83 -8.81
C ILE A 10 -0.94 -12.56 -8.77
N VAL A 11 -1.37 -11.60 -7.95
CA VAL A 11 -2.78 -11.24 -7.76
C VAL A 11 -3.03 -9.84 -8.28
N ILE A 12 -3.92 -9.72 -9.27
CA ILE A 12 -4.24 -8.46 -9.95
C ILE A 12 -5.73 -8.17 -9.75
N PRO A 13 -6.10 -7.16 -8.94
CA PRO A 13 -7.47 -6.65 -8.91
C PRO A 13 -7.73 -5.83 -10.17
N ASN A 14 -8.90 -6.02 -10.79
CA ASN A 14 -9.31 -5.27 -11.97
C ASN A 14 -10.71 -4.70 -11.81
N LEU A 15 -10.89 -3.43 -12.19
CA LEU A 15 -12.19 -2.79 -12.33
C LEU A 15 -12.15 -1.83 -13.52
N ASN A 16 -12.87 -2.18 -14.59
CA ASN A 16 -12.95 -1.38 -15.83
C ASN A 16 -11.56 -1.00 -16.38
N GLY A 17 -10.60 -1.92 -16.28
CA GLY A 17 -9.20 -1.69 -16.60
C GLY A 17 -8.68 -2.51 -17.80
N ARG A 18 -9.54 -2.95 -18.72
CA ARG A 18 -9.15 -3.77 -19.88
C ARG A 18 -7.95 -3.21 -20.64
N HIS A 19 -7.95 -1.90 -20.90
CA HIS A 19 -6.89 -1.22 -21.65
C HIS A 19 -5.53 -1.22 -20.93
N MET A 20 -5.53 -1.32 -19.61
CA MET A 20 -4.34 -1.37 -18.76
C MET A 20 -3.83 -2.81 -18.58
N LEU A 21 -4.77 -3.77 -18.45
CA LEU A 21 -4.44 -5.19 -18.30
C LEU A 21 -3.55 -5.71 -19.43
N VAL A 22 -3.69 -5.20 -20.65
CA VAL A 22 -2.85 -5.61 -21.79
C VAL A 22 -1.38 -5.42 -21.47
N GLY A 23 -0.96 -4.20 -21.16
CA GLY A 23 0.44 -3.91 -20.83
C GLY A 23 0.93 -4.61 -19.56
N CYS A 24 0.07 -4.71 -18.54
CA CYS A 24 0.38 -5.39 -17.30
C CYS A 24 0.67 -6.89 -17.53
N LEU A 25 -0.22 -7.62 -18.18
CA LEU A 25 -0.06 -9.06 -18.46
C LEU A 25 1.10 -9.34 -19.43
N ASP A 26 1.31 -8.50 -20.43
CA ASP A 26 2.45 -8.63 -21.33
C ASP A 26 3.78 -8.44 -20.60
N SER A 27 3.86 -7.52 -19.64
CA SER A 27 5.07 -7.33 -18.83
C SER A 27 5.35 -8.52 -17.89
N ILE A 28 4.31 -9.19 -17.41
CA ILE A 28 4.45 -10.42 -16.60
C ILE A 28 4.96 -11.57 -17.47
N ARG A 29 4.49 -11.72 -18.70
CA ARG A 29 4.97 -12.75 -19.63
C ARG A 29 6.45 -12.62 -19.98
N ARG A 30 6.99 -11.40 -19.95
CA ARG A 30 8.42 -11.14 -20.20
C ARG A 30 9.31 -11.37 -18.99
N GLN A 31 8.76 -11.70 -17.81
CA GLN A 31 9.57 -11.88 -16.60
C GLN A 31 10.59 -13.01 -16.75
N THR A 32 11.83 -12.74 -16.36
CA THR A 32 12.94 -13.73 -16.34
C THR A 32 12.73 -14.82 -15.30
N TRP A 33 12.02 -14.54 -14.20
CA TRP A 33 11.56 -15.54 -13.24
C TRP A 33 10.29 -16.23 -13.74
N GLY A 34 10.38 -17.52 -14.05
CA GLY A 34 9.28 -18.25 -14.71
C GLY A 34 8.33 -19.03 -13.80
N ASP A 35 8.64 -19.19 -12.49
CA ASP A 35 7.77 -19.97 -11.58
C ASP A 35 6.72 -19.10 -10.89
N TRP A 36 5.78 -18.64 -11.69
CA TRP A 36 4.66 -17.82 -11.24
C TRP A 36 3.31 -18.32 -11.79
N ARG A 37 2.23 -17.87 -11.15
CA ARG A 37 0.85 -18.01 -11.61
C ARG A 37 0.12 -16.69 -11.46
N VAL A 38 -0.71 -16.31 -12.42
CA VAL A 38 -1.50 -15.08 -12.39
C VAL A 38 -2.95 -15.39 -12.04
N SER A 39 -3.50 -14.65 -11.10
CA SER A 39 -4.94 -14.57 -10.82
C SER A 39 -5.40 -13.13 -11.03
N VAL A 40 -6.37 -12.91 -11.93
CA VAL A 40 -7.06 -11.63 -12.09
C VAL A 40 -8.40 -11.72 -11.39
N VAL A 41 -8.61 -10.82 -10.41
CA VAL A 41 -9.90 -10.68 -9.75
C VAL A 41 -10.63 -9.49 -10.38
N ASP A 42 -11.55 -9.80 -11.28
CA ASP A 42 -12.40 -8.80 -11.91
C ASP A 42 -13.52 -8.41 -10.96
N ASN A 43 -13.54 -7.17 -10.54
CA ASN A 43 -14.39 -6.65 -9.47
C ASN A 43 -15.68 -6.03 -10.01
N GLY A 44 -16.35 -6.71 -10.93
CA GLY A 44 -17.62 -6.29 -11.52
C GLY A 44 -17.43 -5.31 -12.68
N SER A 45 -16.46 -5.54 -13.57
CA SER A 45 -16.24 -4.68 -14.75
C SER A 45 -17.36 -4.77 -15.78
N THR A 46 -17.59 -3.65 -16.45
CA THR A 46 -18.57 -3.51 -17.55
C THR A 46 -17.92 -3.14 -18.89
N ASP A 47 -16.59 -3.07 -18.95
CA ASP A 47 -15.80 -2.64 -20.11
C ASP A 47 -15.38 -3.80 -21.04
N GLY A 48 -15.91 -5.01 -20.81
CA GLY A 48 -15.55 -6.22 -21.55
C GLY A 48 -14.25 -6.89 -21.10
N SER A 49 -13.68 -6.51 -19.93
CA SER A 49 -12.49 -7.13 -19.34
C SER A 49 -12.62 -8.64 -19.19
N VAL A 50 -13.77 -9.10 -18.69
CA VAL A 50 -14.04 -10.53 -18.41
C VAL A 50 -13.98 -11.37 -19.66
N ASP A 51 -14.70 -10.98 -20.70
CA ASP A 51 -14.76 -11.75 -21.97
C ASP A 51 -13.42 -11.68 -22.71
N TRP A 52 -12.76 -10.55 -22.65
CA TRP A 52 -11.42 -10.39 -23.23
C TRP A 52 -10.41 -11.31 -22.53
N LEU A 53 -10.40 -11.40 -21.20
CA LEU A 53 -9.53 -12.31 -20.45
C LEU A 53 -9.81 -13.76 -20.80
N ARG A 54 -11.08 -14.19 -20.87
CA ARG A 54 -11.45 -15.56 -21.24
C ARG A 54 -10.98 -15.95 -22.63
N THR A 55 -11.02 -15.00 -23.56
CA THR A 55 -10.69 -15.26 -24.96
C THR A 55 -9.20 -15.22 -25.23
N HIS A 56 -8.46 -14.26 -24.64
CA HIS A 56 -7.07 -13.98 -25.01
C HIS A 56 -6.04 -14.43 -23.96
N HIS A 57 -6.49 -14.75 -22.74
CA HIS A 57 -5.63 -15.11 -21.61
C HIS A 57 -6.15 -16.33 -20.84
N PRO A 58 -6.38 -17.48 -21.51
CA PRO A 58 -6.92 -18.68 -20.86
C PRO A 58 -6.00 -19.25 -19.77
N GLU A 59 -4.71 -18.88 -19.76
CA GLU A 59 -3.73 -19.25 -18.74
C GLU A 59 -3.91 -18.50 -17.43
N VAL A 60 -4.64 -17.38 -17.43
CA VAL A 60 -4.91 -16.56 -16.25
C VAL A 60 -6.08 -17.15 -15.47
N GLN A 61 -5.91 -17.32 -14.17
CA GLN A 61 -7.03 -17.67 -13.31
C GLN A 61 -7.93 -16.45 -13.12
N LEU A 62 -9.09 -16.45 -13.79
CA LEU A 62 -10.06 -15.37 -13.69
C LEU A 62 -11.07 -15.65 -12.57
N ILE A 63 -11.21 -14.70 -11.65
CA ILE A 63 -12.26 -14.66 -10.61
C ILE A 63 -13.13 -13.44 -10.93
N ALA A 64 -14.30 -13.66 -11.53
CA ALA A 64 -15.22 -12.60 -11.90
C ALA A 64 -16.29 -12.40 -10.82
N LEU A 65 -16.38 -11.19 -10.27
CA LEU A 65 -17.39 -10.79 -9.29
C LEU A 65 -18.56 -10.10 -9.99
N ALA A 66 -19.74 -10.20 -9.41
CA ALA A 66 -20.95 -9.59 -9.97
C ALA A 66 -20.97 -8.05 -9.79
N GLU A 67 -20.27 -7.54 -8.78
CA GLU A 67 -20.25 -6.12 -8.41
C GLU A 67 -18.91 -5.73 -7.79
N ASN A 68 -18.68 -4.42 -7.69
CA ASN A 68 -17.48 -3.86 -7.04
C ASN A 68 -17.57 -4.01 -5.51
N THR A 69 -16.83 -4.95 -4.97
CA THR A 69 -16.71 -5.21 -3.54
C THR A 69 -15.62 -4.39 -2.83
N GLY A 70 -14.84 -3.63 -3.59
CA GLY A 70 -13.67 -2.89 -3.11
C GLY A 70 -12.34 -3.60 -3.35
N PHE A 71 -11.24 -2.90 -3.12
CA PHE A 71 -9.89 -3.43 -3.32
C PHE A 71 -9.57 -4.56 -2.34
N SER A 72 -9.80 -4.35 -1.03
CA SER A 72 -9.44 -5.32 0.02
C SER A 72 -10.12 -6.68 -0.17
N PRO A 73 -11.45 -6.78 -0.36
CA PRO A 73 -12.10 -8.06 -0.61
C PRO A 73 -11.61 -8.73 -1.90
N ALA A 74 -11.41 -7.95 -2.99
CA ALA A 74 -10.96 -8.50 -4.26
C ALA A 74 -9.56 -9.13 -4.15
N VAL A 75 -8.57 -8.41 -3.59
CA VAL A 75 -7.22 -8.98 -3.42
C VAL A 75 -7.22 -10.16 -2.46
N ASN A 76 -8.00 -10.13 -1.38
CA ASN A 76 -8.14 -11.26 -0.47
C ASN A 76 -8.68 -12.52 -1.16
N LEU A 77 -9.63 -12.39 -2.07
CA LEU A 77 -10.13 -13.50 -2.89
C LEU A 77 -9.03 -14.09 -3.77
N GLY A 78 -8.26 -13.25 -4.48
CA GLY A 78 -7.15 -13.69 -5.29
C GLY A 78 -6.05 -14.39 -4.47
N ILE A 79 -5.73 -13.86 -3.29
CA ILE A 79 -4.76 -14.48 -2.38
C ILE A 79 -5.24 -15.86 -1.92
N ARG A 80 -6.51 -16.00 -1.55
CA ARG A 80 -7.11 -17.28 -1.11
C ARG A 80 -7.22 -18.31 -2.24
N ALA A 81 -7.32 -17.87 -3.48
CA ALA A 81 -7.38 -18.75 -4.65
C ALA A 81 -6.01 -19.38 -5.00
N GLY A 82 -4.92 -18.83 -4.48
CA GLY A 82 -3.57 -19.34 -4.65
C GLY A 82 -3.05 -20.10 -3.44
N SER A 83 -1.92 -20.80 -3.60
CA SER A 83 -1.28 -21.59 -2.54
C SER A 83 0.24 -21.51 -2.54
N ARG A 84 0.82 -20.74 -3.46
CA ARG A 84 2.27 -20.59 -3.57
C ARG A 84 2.84 -19.82 -2.36
N PRO A 85 4.09 -20.09 -1.95
CA PRO A 85 4.67 -19.50 -0.74
C PRO A 85 4.87 -17.99 -0.82
N LEU A 86 4.97 -17.43 -2.03
CA LEU A 86 5.07 -15.98 -2.24
C LEU A 86 3.79 -15.46 -2.93
N VAL A 87 3.37 -14.26 -2.52
CA VAL A 87 2.24 -13.54 -3.11
C VAL A 87 2.75 -12.20 -3.61
N PHE A 88 2.62 -11.93 -4.90
CA PHE A 88 2.91 -10.63 -5.48
C PHE A 88 1.60 -9.92 -5.81
N LEU A 89 1.25 -8.90 -5.02
CA LEU A 89 0.15 -8.01 -5.35
C LEU A 89 0.60 -7.02 -6.41
N LEU A 90 -0.21 -6.84 -7.43
CA LEU A 90 0.12 -5.99 -8.55
C LEU A 90 -1.14 -5.30 -9.09
N ASN A 91 -1.16 -3.99 -9.14
CA ASN A 91 -2.24 -3.25 -9.78
C ASN A 91 -2.24 -3.47 -11.30
N ASN A 92 -3.43 -3.45 -11.90
CA ASN A 92 -3.60 -3.60 -13.35
C ASN A 92 -3.01 -2.44 -14.18
N ASP A 93 -2.78 -1.27 -13.55
CA ASP A 93 -2.19 -0.07 -14.17
C ASP A 93 -0.65 0.01 -13.98
N THR A 94 0.01 -1.15 -14.00
CA THR A 94 1.46 -1.28 -13.86
C THR A 94 2.11 -2.00 -15.04
N GLU A 95 3.38 -1.71 -15.27
CA GLU A 95 4.29 -2.44 -16.17
C GLU A 95 5.53 -2.84 -15.38
N LEU A 96 5.96 -4.09 -15.45
CA LEU A 96 7.15 -4.59 -14.80
C LEU A 96 8.37 -4.45 -15.72
N ALA A 97 9.53 -4.09 -15.17
CA ALA A 97 10.81 -4.37 -15.86
C ALA A 97 11.00 -5.89 -15.97
N ASP A 98 11.65 -6.36 -17.02
CA ASP A 98 11.68 -7.78 -17.36
C ASP A 98 12.31 -8.67 -16.27
N ASP A 99 13.18 -8.12 -15.41
CA ASP A 99 13.83 -8.80 -14.28
C ASP A 99 13.18 -8.50 -12.91
N CYS A 100 12.09 -7.73 -12.87
CA CYS A 100 11.49 -7.24 -11.62
C CYS A 100 11.16 -8.36 -10.64
N LEU A 101 10.46 -9.40 -11.10
CA LEU A 101 10.05 -10.53 -10.26
C LEU A 101 11.27 -11.34 -9.78
N GLU A 102 12.27 -11.51 -10.63
CA GLU A 102 13.53 -12.18 -10.27
C GLU A 102 14.26 -11.43 -9.15
N GLN A 103 14.35 -10.09 -9.23
CA GLN A 103 15.00 -9.28 -8.20
C GLN A 103 14.26 -9.36 -6.86
N LEU A 104 12.93 -9.35 -6.87
CA LEU A 104 12.12 -9.53 -5.66
C LEU A 104 12.30 -10.93 -5.05
N VAL A 105 12.30 -11.97 -5.87
CA VAL A 105 12.51 -13.35 -5.40
C VAL A 105 13.93 -13.54 -4.86
N ARG A 106 14.96 -13.02 -5.54
CA ARG A 106 16.34 -13.04 -5.03
C ARG A 106 16.48 -12.31 -3.69
N ALA A 107 15.80 -11.16 -3.54
CA ALA A 107 15.77 -10.46 -2.26
C ALA A 107 15.08 -11.32 -1.17
N ALA A 108 13.98 -12.01 -1.51
CA ALA A 108 13.35 -12.93 -0.58
C ALA A 108 14.23 -14.12 -0.21
N GLN A 109 15.02 -14.66 -1.15
CA GLN A 109 15.98 -15.72 -0.88
C GLN A 109 17.10 -15.26 0.06
N ALA A 110 17.65 -14.06 -0.20
CA ALA A 110 18.79 -13.52 0.55
C ALA A 110 18.41 -12.96 1.95
N GLN A 111 17.13 -12.65 2.18
CA GLN A 111 16.65 -11.98 3.39
C GLN A 111 15.50 -12.77 4.06
N PRO A 112 15.79 -13.93 4.69
CA PRO A 112 14.77 -14.80 5.29
C PRO A 112 14.00 -14.12 6.44
N ASP A 113 14.61 -13.16 7.12
CA ASP A 113 14.01 -12.42 8.25
C ASP A 113 13.02 -11.32 7.80
N HIS A 114 12.97 -10.99 6.49
CA HIS A 114 12.00 -10.04 5.97
C HIS A 114 10.75 -10.76 5.45
N ALA A 115 9.59 -10.30 5.86
CA ALA A 115 8.31 -10.92 5.53
C ALA A 115 7.71 -10.39 4.22
N PHE A 116 8.10 -9.18 3.78
CA PHE A 116 7.59 -8.55 2.56
C PHE A 116 8.59 -7.58 1.93
N PHE A 117 8.40 -7.30 0.64
CA PHE A 117 9.37 -6.63 -0.19
C PHE A 117 8.66 -5.58 -1.06
N ALA A 118 9.16 -4.34 -0.99
CA ALA A 118 8.65 -3.22 -1.76
C ALA A 118 9.56 -2.96 -2.97
N PRO A 119 9.07 -3.03 -4.21
CA PRO A 119 9.84 -2.66 -5.40
C PRO A 119 10.01 -1.15 -5.50
N ARG A 120 10.94 -0.72 -6.38
CA ARG A 120 11.04 0.66 -6.85
C ARG A 120 9.89 0.94 -7.81
N MET A 121 8.94 1.74 -7.38
CA MET A 121 7.86 2.20 -8.24
C MET A 121 8.26 3.51 -8.92
N LEU A 122 8.22 3.54 -10.23
CA LEU A 122 8.51 4.69 -11.08
C LEU A 122 7.22 5.19 -11.73
N SER A 123 7.13 6.48 -11.99
CA SER A 123 6.02 7.02 -12.78
C SER A 123 6.06 6.45 -14.20
N PHE A 124 4.97 5.91 -14.68
CA PHE A 124 4.88 5.35 -16.04
C PHE A 124 5.18 6.41 -17.11
N HIS A 125 4.60 7.60 -16.96
CA HIS A 125 4.74 8.69 -17.94
C HIS A 125 6.03 9.50 -17.77
N GLN A 126 6.60 9.52 -16.58
CA GLN A 126 7.82 10.27 -16.24
C GLN A 126 8.82 9.34 -15.53
N ARG A 127 9.40 8.39 -16.28
CA ARG A 127 10.22 7.28 -15.74
C ARG A 127 11.46 7.72 -14.96
N HIS A 128 11.81 9.02 -14.99
CA HIS A 128 12.85 9.61 -14.15
C HIS A 128 12.35 10.08 -12.77
N LEU A 129 11.06 9.96 -12.50
CA LEU A 129 10.44 10.29 -11.23
C LEU A 129 9.95 9.03 -10.51
N LEU A 130 10.14 9.02 -9.21
CA LEU A 130 9.59 7.98 -8.34
C LEU A 130 8.08 8.17 -8.16
N ASP A 131 7.34 7.08 -8.19
CA ASP A 131 5.98 6.97 -7.65
C ASP A 131 6.03 6.45 -6.21
N GLY A 132 7.03 5.62 -5.85
CA GLY A 132 7.26 5.18 -4.49
C GLY A 132 8.48 4.28 -4.31
N ALA A 133 9.14 4.38 -3.16
CA ALA A 133 10.30 3.59 -2.72
C ALA A 133 10.03 2.97 -1.34
N GLY A 134 8.98 2.15 -1.26
CA GLY A 134 8.38 1.70 -0.01
C GLY A 134 7.39 2.72 0.55
N GLU A 135 6.76 2.35 1.66
CA GLU A 135 5.78 3.18 2.34
C GLU A 135 6.29 3.61 3.71
N GLY A 136 6.06 4.86 4.04
CA GLY A 136 6.21 5.45 5.37
C GLY A 136 4.85 5.71 6.00
N TYR A 137 4.85 6.08 7.29
CA TYR A 137 3.63 6.29 8.06
C TYR A 137 3.65 7.61 8.81
N LEU A 138 2.55 8.34 8.73
CA LEU A 138 2.28 9.53 9.54
C LEU A 138 1.40 9.15 10.73
N ARG A 139 1.86 9.43 11.95
CA ARG A 139 1.16 9.08 13.21
C ARG A 139 -0.25 9.67 13.33
N GLY A 140 -0.60 10.59 12.45
CA GLY A 140 -1.96 11.11 12.30
C GLY A 140 -2.94 10.18 11.58
N GLY A 141 -2.50 8.97 11.16
CA GLY A 141 -3.35 7.95 10.55
C GLY A 141 -3.28 7.90 9.03
N ALA A 142 -2.12 8.15 8.41
CA ALA A 142 -1.96 8.10 6.96
C ALA A 142 -0.66 7.42 6.51
N GLY A 143 -0.72 6.76 5.36
CA GLY A 143 0.44 6.30 4.62
C GLY A 143 1.02 7.38 3.70
N TYR A 144 2.28 7.20 3.35
CA TYR A 144 2.95 8.04 2.36
C TYR A 144 3.97 7.20 1.59
N ARG A 145 3.84 7.14 0.28
CA ARG A 145 4.84 6.49 -0.57
C ARG A 145 6.11 7.34 -0.61
N LEU A 146 7.18 6.81 -0.01
CA LEU A 146 8.46 7.49 0.07
C LEU A 146 8.99 7.79 -1.33
N GLY A 147 9.54 8.97 -1.54
CA GLY A 147 10.06 9.39 -2.84
C GLY A 147 9.03 9.87 -3.84
N THR A 148 7.73 9.85 -3.55
CA THR A 148 6.70 10.30 -4.51
C THR A 148 7.03 11.66 -5.12
N LEU A 149 7.16 11.69 -6.47
CA LEU A 149 7.52 12.87 -7.27
C LEU A 149 8.94 13.43 -6.98
N GLU A 150 9.81 12.65 -6.35
CA GLU A 150 11.24 12.93 -6.28
C GLU A 150 11.94 12.31 -7.52
N ALA A 151 13.10 12.82 -7.88
CA ALA A 151 13.91 12.23 -8.95
C ALA A 151 14.38 10.82 -8.55
N ASP A 152 14.43 9.90 -9.51
CA ASP A 152 15.03 8.59 -9.30
C ASP A 152 16.55 8.74 -9.10
N GLY A 153 17.09 8.15 -8.03
CA GLY A 153 18.46 8.26 -7.62
C GLY A 153 18.62 8.30 -6.10
N PRO A 154 19.73 8.78 -5.57
CA PRO A 154 19.93 8.87 -4.13
C PRO A 154 18.84 9.71 -3.42
N PRO A 155 18.34 9.25 -2.25
CA PRO A 155 18.76 8.10 -1.44
C PRO A 155 18.03 6.78 -1.77
N TYR A 156 17.37 6.65 -2.92
CA TYR A 156 16.49 5.54 -3.29
C TYR A 156 17.17 4.48 -4.17
N ASP A 157 18.47 4.57 -4.37
CA ASP A 157 19.31 3.63 -5.14
C ASP A 157 19.86 2.47 -4.32
N ARG A 158 19.54 2.41 -3.00
CA ARG A 158 20.06 1.40 -2.07
C ARG A 158 18.94 0.65 -1.38
N ALA A 159 19.12 -0.68 -1.30
CA ALA A 159 18.24 -1.54 -0.54
C ALA A 159 18.29 -1.22 0.97
N ARG A 160 17.11 -1.11 1.61
CA ARG A 160 17.00 -0.76 3.03
C ARG A 160 15.71 -1.31 3.64
N GLU A 161 15.65 -1.38 4.95
CA GLU A 161 14.38 -1.57 5.64
C GLU A 161 13.52 -0.32 5.49
N VAL A 162 12.22 -0.52 5.27
CA VAL A 162 11.20 0.53 5.20
C VAL A 162 10.03 0.16 6.11
N PHE A 163 9.20 1.13 6.44
CA PHE A 163 8.05 0.88 7.32
C PHE A 163 7.09 -0.16 6.74
N GLY A 164 6.81 -0.09 5.44
CA GLY A 164 5.88 -0.98 4.77
C GLY A 164 5.99 -0.93 3.25
N ALA A 165 5.06 -1.61 2.59
CA ALA A 165 4.91 -1.64 1.14
C ALA A 165 3.52 -1.17 0.73
N CYS A 166 3.42 -0.45 -0.40
CA CYS A 166 2.15 -0.12 -1.02
C CYS A 166 1.58 -1.37 -1.70
N ALA A 167 0.34 -1.72 -1.44
CA ALA A 167 -0.31 -2.90 -2.02
C ALA A 167 -0.52 -2.82 -3.55
N GLY A 168 -0.26 -1.67 -4.16
CA GLY A 168 -0.25 -1.51 -5.62
C GLY A 168 0.87 -2.29 -6.33
N ALA A 169 2.00 -2.57 -5.62
CA ALA A 169 3.04 -3.50 -6.05
C ALA A 169 3.86 -3.92 -4.83
N ALA A 170 3.72 -5.17 -4.36
CA ALA A 170 4.46 -5.68 -3.21
C ALA A 170 4.51 -7.21 -3.20
N LEU A 171 5.67 -7.78 -2.85
CA LEU A 171 5.85 -9.23 -2.67
C LEU A 171 5.78 -9.57 -1.19
N TYR A 172 4.98 -10.58 -0.83
CA TYR A 172 4.76 -11.03 0.54
C TYR A 172 5.09 -12.52 0.68
N ARG A 173 5.67 -12.93 1.80
CA ARG A 173 5.65 -14.33 2.21
C ARG A 173 4.24 -14.68 2.69
N ARG A 174 3.65 -15.73 2.12
CA ARG A 174 2.26 -16.09 2.40
C ARG A 174 2.03 -16.43 3.87
N GLU A 175 2.88 -17.25 4.46
CA GLU A 175 2.64 -17.86 5.77
C GLU A 175 2.53 -16.82 6.89
N PRO A 176 3.48 -15.84 7.10
CA PRO A 176 3.34 -14.83 8.15
C PRO A 176 2.08 -13.97 7.99
N PHE A 177 1.70 -13.63 6.77
CA PHE A 177 0.51 -12.82 6.51
C PHE A 177 -0.80 -13.60 6.60
N THR A 178 -0.78 -14.92 6.35
CA THR A 178 -1.94 -15.78 6.61
C THR A 178 -2.21 -15.88 8.11
N ALA A 179 -1.16 -16.01 8.93
CA ALA A 179 -1.28 -16.02 10.39
C ALA A 179 -1.71 -14.66 10.97
N LEU A 180 -1.21 -13.55 10.38
CA LEU A 180 -1.55 -12.18 10.79
C LEU A 180 -2.98 -11.78 10.40
N GLY A 181 -3.55 -12.40 9.36
CA GLY A 181 -4.69 -11.92 8.60
C GLY A 181 -4.28 -10.90 7.55
N TRP A 182 -4.79 -11.06 6.33
CA TRP A 182 -4.52 -10.18 5.20
C TRP A 182 -5.21 -8.81 5.35
N PHE A 183 -5.75 -8.26 4.29
CA PHE A 183 -6.42 -6.96 4.33
C PHE A 183 -7.76 -7.04 5.06
N ASP A 184 -8.13 -6.00 5.79
CA ASP A 184 -9.46 -5.89 6.40
C ASP A 184 -10.46 -5.42 5.33
N ASP A 185 -11.41 -6.29 4.99
CA ASP A 185 -12.42 -6.05 3.96
C ASP A 185 -13.25 -4.78 4.21
N ALA A 186 -13.36 -4.36 5.49
CA ALA A 186 -14.10 -3.17 5.87
C ALA A 186 -13.53 -1.87 5.28
N PHE A 187 -12.24 -1.82 5.00
CA PHE A 187 -11.62 -0.63 4.42
C PHE A 187 -12.11 -0.35 3.00
N PHE A 188 -12.58 -1.34 2.28
CA PHE A 188 -13.00 -1.25 0.89
C PHE A 188 -11.82 -0.91 -0.04
N ALA A 189 -11.28 0.30 0.06
CA ALA A 189 -10.08 0.79 -0.63
C ALA A 189 -9.47 1.96 0.14
N TYR A 190 -8.16 2.20 -0.07
CA TYR A 190 -7.32 3.22 0.58
C TYR A 190 -7.04 2.96 2.07
N LEU A 191 -5.77 3.00 2.43
CA LEU A 191 -5.21 2.78 3.77
C LEU A 191 -5.41 1.34 4.33
N GLU A 192 -5.90 0.39 3.54
CA GLU A 192 -5.90 -1.03 3.88
C GLU A 192 -4.49 -1.60 4.01
N ASP A 193 -3.57 -1.12 3.15
CA ASP A 193 -2.15 -1.44 3.19
C ASP A 193 -1.46 -0.81 4.40
N VAL A 194 -1.83 0.41 4.75
CA VAL A 194 -1.36 1.07 5.98
C VAL A 194 -1.78 0.30 7.22
N ASP A 195 -3.02 -0.19 7.29
CA ASP A 195 -3.49 -1.06 8.36
C ASP A 195 -2.67 -2.36 8.43
N LEU A 196 -2.45 -3.00 7.28
CA LEU A 196 -1.65 -4.23 7.18
C LEU A 196 -0.19 -3.98 7.62
N ASN A 197 0.44 -2.90 7.15
CA ASN A 197 1.81 -2.52 7.51
C ASN A 197 1.95 -2.25 9.01
N LEU A 198 0.95 -1.61 9.64
CA LEU A 198 0.92 -1.38 11.09
C LEU A 198 0.82 -2.69 11.87
N ARG A 199 -0.09 -3.60 11.46
CA ARG A 199 -0.22 -4.92 12.09
C ARG A 199 1.05 -5.76 11.91
N ALA A 200 1.62 -5.77 10.72
CA ALA A 200 2.87 -6.45 10.40
C ALA A 200 4.03 -5.93 11.27
N GLY A 201 4.21 -4.61 11.30
CA GLY A 201 5.26 -3.99 12.11
C GLY A 201 5.09 -4.23 13.61
N ARG A 202 3.83 -4.25 14.12
CA ARG A 202 3.53 -4.62 15.50
C ARG A 202 3.87 -6.08 15.81
N ALA A 203 3.68 -6.98 14.85
CA ALA A 203 4.05 -8.40 14.96
C ALA A 203 5.56 -8.66 14.76
N GLY A 204 6.36 -7.62 14.48
CA GLY A 204 7.80 -7.76 14.24
C GLY A 204 8.17 -8.13 12.80
N LEU A 205 7.22 -8.16 11.89
CA LEU A 205 7.48 -8.40 10.47
C LEU A 205 8.13 -7.16 9.83
N CYS A 206 9.23 -7.38 9.10
CA CYS A 206 9.99 -6.32 8.46
C CYS A 206 9.76 -6.29 6.95
N CYS A 207 9.75 -5.07 6.39
CA CYS A 207 9.68 -4.81 4.96
C CYS A 207 11.05 -4.40 4.41
N ARG A 208 11.46 -5.01 3.29
CA ARG A 208 12.67 -4.66 2.56
C ARG A 208 12.33 -3.89 1.28
N TYR A 209 12.90 -2.72 1.10
CA TYR A 209 12.89 -2.02 -0.18
C TYR A 209 13.96 -2.63 -1.10
N VAL A 210 13.57 -2.94 -2.35
CA VAL A 210 14.39 -3.60 -3.37
C VAL A 210 14.49 -2.67 -4.59
N PRO A 211 15.52 -1.82 -4.66
CA PRO A 211 15.66 -0.82 -5.72
C PRO A 211 15.91 -1.41 -7.12
N GLU A 212 16.43 -2.63 -7.20
CA GLU A 212 16.67 -3.34 -8.47
C GLU A 212 15.35 -3.80 -9.11
N ALA A 213 14.33 -4.10 -8.32
CA ALA A 213 13.00 -4.48 -8.80
C ALA A 213 12.21 -3.24 -9.20
N ARG A 214 12.03 -3.01 -10.51
CA ARG A 214 11.39 -1.80 -11.04
C ARG A 214 9.98 -2.08 -11.55
N VAL A 215 9.03 -1.24 -11.10
CA VAL A 215 7.63 -1.25 -11.53
C VAL A 215 7.26 0.14 -12.04
N TYR A 216 6.73 0.24 -13.24
CA TYR A 216 6.22 1.49 -13.81
C TYR A 216 4.73 1.57 -13.54
N HIS A 217 4.27 2.61 -12.87
CA HIS A 217 2.89 2.75 -12.41
C HIS A 217 2.24 3.98 -13.03
N ILE A 218 1.08 3.81 -13.67
CA ILE A 218 0.32 4.90 -14.28
C ILE A 218 -0.25 5.81 -13.19
N GLY A 219 -0.83 5.20 -12.17
CA GLY A 219 -1.37 5.88 -10.99
C GLY A 219 -2.67 6.61 -11.23
N SER A 220 -3.63 6.41 -10.34
CA SER A 220 -4.98 7.01 -10.39
C SER A 220 -5.78 6.69 -11.67
N ALA A 221 -5.41 5.65 -12.40
CA ALA A 221 -6.05 5.30 -13.67
C ALA A 221 -7.52 4.86 -13.48
N THR A 222 -7.79 4.05 -12.47
CA THR A 222 -9.16 3.60 -12.14
C THR A 222 -10.02 4.68 -11.50
N SER A 223 -9.42 5.59 -10.72
CA SER A 223 -10.15 6.64 -9.98
C SER A 223 -10.22 7.99 -10.70
N GLY A 224 -9.54 8.12 -11.85
CA GLY A 224 -9.50 9.32 -12.70
C GLY A 224 -8.81 10.55 -12.08
N SER A 225 -8.72 10.64 -10.76
CA SER A 225 -8.02 11.70 -10.01
C SER A 225 -7.65 11.19 -8.63
N LYS A 226 -6.46 11.58 -8.14
CA LYS A 226 -6.03 11.29 -6.76
C LYS A 226 -6.94 11.90 -5.67
N PHE A 227 -7.83 12.85 -6.02
CA PHE A 227 -8.63 13.64 -5.08
C PHE A 227 -10.06 13.81 -5.59
N ASN A 228 -10.73 12.72 -5.91
CA ASN A 228 -12.17 12.67 -6.19
C ASN A 228 -12.97 12.43 -4.91
N ASP A 229 -14.30 12.50 -4.99
CA ASP A 229 -15.23 12.34 -3.87
C ASP A 229 -15.02 11.02 -3.13
N LEU A 230 -14.86 9.90 -3.85
CA LEU A 230 -14.65 8.59 -3.27
C LEU A 230 -13.33 8.53 -2.48
N THR A 231 -12.25 9.04 -3.08
CA THR A 231 -10.92 9.05 -2.43
C THR A 231 -10.93 9.88 -1.15
N ILE A 232 -11.52 11.09 -1.18
CA ILE A 232 -11.60 11.95 0.02
C ILE A 232 -12.45 11.30 1.10
N ARG A 233 -13.62 10.77 0.75
CA ARG A 233 -14.53 10.10 1.68
C ARG A 233 -13.85 8.90 2.35
N LEU A 234 -13.30 7.98 1.56
CA LEU A 234 -12.66 6.77 2.09
C LEU A 234 -11.37 7.08 2.86
N SER A 235 -10.52 7.98 2.37
CA SER A 235 -9.29 8.35 3.08
C SER A 235 -9.60 9.01 4.42
N THR A 236 -10.63 9.86 4.50
CA THR A 236 -11.07 10.47 5.77
C THR A 236 -11.58 9.41 6.74
N ARG A 237 -12.49 8.54 6.30
CA ARG A 237 -13.02 7.43 7.08
C ARG A 237 -11.92 6.50 7.58
N ASN A 238 -11.10 6.03 6.66
CA ASN A 238 -10.10 5.00 6.91
C ASN A 238 -8.93 5.52 7.76
N SER A 239 -8.60 6.80 7.67
CA SER A 239 -7.63 7.44 8.58
C SER A 239 -8.06 7.30 10.05
N LEU A 240 -9.34 7.56 10.35
CA LEU A 240 -9.89 7.35 11.70
C LEU A 240 -9.87 5.87 12.11
N TRP A 241 -10.18 4.96 11.17
CA TRP A 241 -10.19 3.53 11.43
C TRP A 241 -8.79 2.96 11.65
N VAL A 242 -7.79 3.40 10.90
CA VAL A 242 -6.38 3.05 11.13
C VAL A 242 -5.96 3.40 12.55
N LEU A 243 -6.26 4.62 13.01
CA LEU A 243 -5.95 5.06 14.38
C LEU A 243 -6.71 4.23 15.42
N ALA A 244 -8.02 4.07 15.24
CA ALA A 244 -8.87 3.35 16.19
C ALA A 244 -8.48 1.86 16.31
N LYS A 245 -8.13 1.21 15.21
CA LYS A 245 -7.81 -0.21 15.14
C LYS A 245 -6.40 -0.52 15.64
N ASN A 246 -5.43 0.38 15.37
CA ASN A 246 -4.01 0.08 15.61
C ASN A 246 -3.41 0.77 16.84
N TYR A 247 -4.10 1.76 17.43
CA TYR A 247 -3.58 2.47 18.58
C TYR A 247 -4.33 2.10 19.88
N PRO A 248 -3.65 1.51 20.86
CA PRO A 248 -4.18 1.42 22.23
C PRO A 248 -4.54 2.81 22.77
N ALA A 249 -5.47 2.87 23.74
CA ALA A 249 -5.96 4.15 24.30
C ALA A 249 -4.83 5.08 24.80
N GLY A 250 -3.83 4.51 25.48
CA GLY A 250 -2.68 5.29 25.96
C GLY A 250 -1.86 5.92 24.83
N LEU A 251 -1.79 5.26 23.64
CA LEU A 251 -1.09 5.79 22.49
C LEU A 251 -1.90 6.91 21.81
N LEU A 252 -3.22 6.75 21.70
CA LEU A 252 -4.12 7.81 21.22
C LEU A 252 -4.02 9.08 22.08
N LEU A 253 -4.01 8.92 23.40
CA LEU A 253 -3.86 10.04 24.33
C LEU A 253 -2.48 10.69 24.16
N ARG A 254 -1.42 9.90 24.14
CA ARG A 254 -0.03 10.39 24.01
C ARG A 254 0.19 11.20 22.72
N TRP A 255 -0.42 10.78 21.61
CA TRP A 255 -0.25 11.42 20.31
C TRP A 255 -1.45 12.26 19.88
N SER A 256 -2.35 12.58 20.80
CA SER A 256 -3.55 13.39 20.51
C SER A 256 -3.24 14.68 19.77
N LEU A 257 -2.18 15.40 20.17
CA LEU A 257 -1.78 16.64 19.51
C LEU A 257 -1.26 16.41 18.09
N VAL A 258 -0.42 15.38 17.86
CA VAL A 258 0.08 15.02 16.52
C VAL A 258 -1.10 14.62 15.61
N ILE A 259 -2.02 13.82 16.14
CA ILE A 259 -3.23 13.41 15.43
C ILE A 259 -4.07 14.64 15.07
N ALA A 260 -4.33 15.54 16.03
CA ALA A 260 -5.11 16.75 15.80
C ALA A 260 -4.47 17.67 14.73
N VAL A 261 -3.13 17.83 14.78
CA VAL A 261 -2.41 18.61 13.75
C VAL A 261 -2.58 18.00 12.38
N TYR A 262 -2.38 16.68 12.24
CA TYR A 262 -2.55 16.01 10.95
C TYR A 262 -3.99 16.12 10.44
N GLN A 263 -5.00 15.82 11.26
CA GLN A 263 -6.40 15.87 10.88
C GLN A 263 -6.83 17.30 10.52
N GLY A 264 -6.31 18.30 11.24
CA GLY A 264 -6.51 19.72 10.90
C GLY A 264 -5.89 20.10 9.54
N LEU A 265 -4.67 19.65 9.25
CA LEU A 265 -4.04 19.86 7.94
C LEU A 265 -4.80 19.16 6.82
N TRP A 266 -5.32 17.96 7.07
CA TRP A 266 -6.17 17.23 6.13
C TRP A 266 -7.47 18.00 5.84
N LEU A 267 -8.14 18.51 6.87
CA LEU A 267 -9.32 19.35 6.69
C LEU A 267 -9.02 20.60 5.87
N VAL A 268 -7.93 21.33 6.17
CA VAL A 268 -7.52 22.51 5.39
C VAL A 268 -7.25 22.16 3.92
N PHE A 269 -6.60 21.01 3.67
CA PHE A 269 -6.38 20.53 2.32
C PHE A 269 -7.70 20.25 1.58
N VAL A 270 -8.63 19.56 2.23
CA VAL A 270 -9.95 19.22 1.68
C VAL A 270 -10.77 20.48 1.37
N LEU A 271 -10.74 21.47 2.26
CA LEU A 271 -11.40 22.77 2.04
C LEU A 271 -10.83 23.50 0.80
N LYS A 272 -9.49 23.50 0.66
CA LYS A 272 -8.82 24.07 -0.52
C LYS A 272 -9.17 23.35 -1.84
N LYS A 273 -9.58 22.08 -1.76
CA LYS A 273 -10.03 21.29 -2.92
C LYS A 273 -11.54 21.38 -3.19
N GLY A 274 -12.29 22.09 -2.36
CA GLY A 274 -13.74 22.18 -2.47
C GLY A 274 -14.49 20.88 -2.13
N GLN A 275 -13.84 19.95 -1.41
CA GLN A 275 -14.31 18.58 -1.18
C GLN A 275 -14.91 18.39 0.23
N LEU A 276 -15.62 19.42 0.74
CA LEU A 276 -16.16 19.36 2.12
C LEU A 276 -17.26 18.29 2.28
N ARG A 277 -18.14 18.11 1.28
CA ARG A 277 -19.24 17.13 1.35
C ARG A 277 -18.72 15.70 1.51
N PRO A 278 -17.84 15.17 0.63
CA PRO A 278 -17.28 13.84 0.80
C PRO A 278 -16.45 13.69 2.09
N TYR A 279 -15.76 14.75 2.54
CA TYR A 279 -15.08 14.75 3.85
C TYR A 279 -16.06 14.53 5.01
N LEU A 280 -17.18 15.28 5.06
CA LEU A 280 -18.17 15.13 6.12
C LEU A 280 -18.83 13.75 6.09
N ALA A 281 -19.12 13.20 4.90
CA ALA A 281 -19.61 11.84 4.75
C ALA A 281 -18.60 10.81 5.30
N GLY A 282 -17.33 10.92 4.92
CA GLY A 282 -16.26 10.04 5.42
C GLY A 282 -16.06 10.18 6.93
N LEU A 283 -16.16 11.39 7.47
CA LEU A 283 -16.09 11.63 8.91
C LEU A 283 -17.24 10.93 9.67
N ALA A 284 -18.47 11.09 9.20
CA ALA A 284 -19.66 10.44 9.79
C ALA A 284 -19.54 8.90 9.77
N GLU A 285 -19.14 8.32 8.62
CA GLU A 285 -18.89 6.88 8.50
C GLU A 285 -17.74 6.42 9.40
N GLY A 286 -16.68 7.21 9.47
CA GLY A 286 -15.54 6.95 10.34
C GLY A 286 -15.94 6.86 11.79
N LEU A 287 -16.72 7.83 12.28
CA LEU A 287 -17.24 7.87 13.64
C LEU A 287 -18.19 6.71 13.93
N HIS A 288 -19.09 6.39 12.98
CA HIS A 288 -20.02 5.25 13.10
C HIS A 288 -19.27 3.92 13.26
N GLY A 289 -18.17 3.71 12.53
CA GLY A 289 -17.37 2.48 12.57
C GLY A 289 -16.39 2.36 13.73
N LEU A 290 -16.20 3.42 14.56
CA LEU A 290 -15.18 3.43 15.61
C LEU A 290 -15.33 2.28 16.62
N GLY A 291 -16.56 1.95 17.01
CA GLY A 291 -16.82 0.86 17.97
C GLY A 291 -16.26 -0.48 17.48
N ARG A 292 -16.49 -0.81 16.19
CA ARG A 292 -15.94 -2.01 15.54
C ARG A 292 -14.41 -1.99 15.52
N MET A 293 -13.80 -0.89 15.10
CA MET A 293 -12.34 -0.76 15.03
C MET A 293 -11.69 -0.80 16.41
N ARG A 294 -12.31 -0.22 17.42
CA ARG A 294 -11.84 -0.31 18.82
C ARG A 294 -11.95 -1.73 19.38
N ARG A 295 -12.96 -2.50 18.97
CA ARG A 295 -13.07 -3.92 19.32
C ARG A 295 -11.93 -4.70 18.68
N ALA A 296 -11.69 -4.55 17.38
CA ALA A 296 -10.57 -5.17 16.67
C ALA A 296 -9.21 -4.82 17.31
N CYS A 297 -9.03 -3.57 17.78
CA CYS A 297 -7.82 -3.19 18.52
C CYS A 297 -7.62 -3.98 19.81
N ARG A 298 -8.70 -4.26 20.56
CA ARG A 298 -8.65 -5.03 21.82
C ARG A 298 -8.41 -6.52 21.59
N GLU A 299 -8.85 -7.03 20.45
CA GLU A 299 -8.66 -8.43 20.04
C GLU A 299 -7.23 -8.71 19.56
N GLN A 300 -6.46 -7.67 19.23
CA GLN A 300 -5.03 -7.79 18.96
C GLN A 300 -4.30 -8.15 20.27
N THR A 301 -4.14 -9.43 20.53
CA THR A 301 -3.48 -9.95 21.72
C THR A 301 -1.97 -9.76 21.69
N GLY A 302 -1.36 -9.63 22.88
CA GLY A 302 0.08 -9.52 23.03
C GLY A 302 0.63 -8.09 22.92
N GLN A 303 1.87 -7.96 23.39
CA GLN A 303 2.62 -6.71 23.24
C GLN A 303 3.26 -6.62 21.85
N PRO A 304 3.55 -5.40 21.35
CA PRO A 304 4.32 -5.25 20.13
C PRO A 304 5.69 -5.95 20.25
N ALA A 305 6.19 -6.50 19.17
CA ALA A 305 7.54 -7.07 19.09
C ALA A 305 8.57 -6.03 19.54
N GLY A 306 9.50 -6.41 20.40
CA GLY A 306 10.46 -5.50 21.04
C GLY A 306 9.84 -4.59 22.10
N GLY A 307 8.54 -4.70 22.39
CA GLY A 307 7.83 -3.94 23.42
C GLY A 307 7.30 -2.57 22.96
N PRO A 308 6.48 -1.92 23.79
CA PRO A 308 5.81 -0.66 23.44
C PRO A 308 6.76 0.51 23.13
N ALA A 309 7.97 0.52 23.70
CA ALA A 309 8.95 1.57 23.44
C ALA A 309 9.54 1.46 22.03
N ALA A 310 9.99 0.26 21.64
CA ALA A 310 10.52 0.00 20.31
C ALA A 310 9.46 0.25 19.21
N TRP A 311 8.20 -0.14 19.47
CA TRP A 311 7.11 0.16 18.56
C TRP A 311 6.89 1.66 18.34
N ARG A 312 6.89 2.44 19.42
CA ARG A 312 6.79 3.92 19.34
C ARG A 312 7.94 4.54 18.55
N GLU A 313 9.16 4.08 18.80
CA GLU A 313 10.35 4.52 18.09
C GLU A 313 10.25 4.22 16.59
N ARG A 314 9.81 3.01 16.21
CA ARG A 314 9.58 2.63 14.82
C ARG A 314 8.59 3.55 14.12
N LEU A 315 7.48 3.91 14.79
CA LEU A 315 6.47 4.82 14.22
C LEU A 315 7.01 6.27 14.10
N CYS A 316 7.79 6.76 15.08
CA CYS A 316 8.42 8.07 14.99
C CYS A 316 9.47 8.12 13.86
N ARG A 317 10.25 7.06 13.69
CA ARG A 317 11.24 6.94 12.61
C ARG A 317 10.54 6.95 11.24
N ALA A 318 9.47 6.17 11.08
CA ALA A 318 8.68 6.14 9.84
C ALA A 318 8.13 7.54 9.48
N GLU A 319 7.60 8.28 10.45
CA GLU A 319 7.15 9.65 10.22
C GLU A 319 8.31 10.59 9.88
N GLY A 320 9.47 10.45 10.53
CA GLY A 320 10.68 11.21 10.21
C GLY A 320 11.08 11.04 8.74
N GLU A 321 11.10 9.79 8.25
CA GLU A 321 11.39 9.49 6.84
C GLU A 321 10.38 10.12 5.88
N VAL A 322 9.10 10.11 6.23
CA VAL A 322 8.04 10.79 5.44
C VAL A 322 8.30 12.30 5.39
N ILE A 323 8.57 12.94 6.53
CA ILE A 323 8.84 14.38 6.58
C ILE A 323 10.09 14.73 5.77
N ASP A 324 11.15 13.93 5.84
CA ASP A 324 12.37 14.13 5.05
C ASP A 324 12.10 13.98 3.54
N SER A 325 11.33 12.98 3.11
CA SER A 325 10.90 12.81 1.72
C SER A 325 10.09 14.01 1.22
N ILE A 326 9.09 14.44 1.99
CA ILE A 326 8.29 15.63 1.64
C ILE A 326 9.18 16.87 1.52
N MET A 327 10.16 17.06 2.43
CA MET A 327 11.07 18.19 2.39
C MET A 327 11.98 18.17 1.16
N ARG A 328 12.52 17.00 0.78
CA ARG A 328 13.33 16.84 -0.46
C ARG A 328 12.50 17.17 -1.69
N ARG A 329 11.30 16.59 -1.82
CA ARG A 329 10.40 16.89 -2.94
C ARG A 329 10.09 18.38 -3.05
N ARG A 330 9.78 19.06 -1.92
CA ARG A 330 9.50 20.49 -1.89
C ARG A 330 10.72 21.33 -2.27
N ALA A 331 11.90 20.96 -1.78
CA ALA A 331 13.15 21.63 -2.13
C ALA A 331 13.47 21.50 -3.63
N GLY A 332 13.27 20.32 -4.23
CA GLY A 332 13.39 20.10 -5.67
C GLY A 332 12.40 20.94 -6.51
N GLN A 333 11.30 21.40 -5.90
CA GLN A 333 10.31 22.30 -6.51
C GLN A 333 10.54 23.79 -6.14
N GLY A 334 11.67 24.13 -5.52
CA GLY A 334 11.98 25.50 -5.07
C GLY A 334 11.12 26.00 -3.91
N ARG A 335 10.47 25.10 -3.16
CA ARG A 335 9.56 25.44 -2.06
C ARG A 335 10.25 25.36 -0.70
N GLY A 336 10.01 26.34 0.17
CA GLY A 336 10.55 26.37 1.52
C GLY A 336 9.93 25.30 2.45
N ASN A 337 10.70 24.89 3.49
CA ASN A 337 10.34 23.81 4.41
C ASN A 337 10.17 24.27 5.87
N ARG A 338 10.06 25.58 6.16
CA ARG A 338 10.04 26.12 7.54
C ARG A 338 9.02 25.45 8.47
N LEU A 339 7.78 25.22 7.98
CA LEU A 339 6.74 24.57 8.79
C LEU A 339 7.05 23.09 9.07
N LEU A 340 7.61 22.36 8.09
CA LEU A 340 8.01 20.96 8.28
C LEU A 340 9.22 20.84 9.21
N GLN A 341 10.16 21.77 9.13
CA GLN A 341 11.28 21.86 10.09
C GLN A 341 10.80 22.12 11.50
N LEU A 342 9.84 23.05 11.68
CA LEU A 342 9.22 23.31 12.97
C LEU A 342 8.47 22.07 13.49
N TYR A 343 7.67 21.43 12.64
CA TYR A 343 7.00 20.17 12.99
C TYR A 343 8.00 19.11 13.46
N ARG A 344 9.07 18.88 12.69
CA ARG A 344 10.13 17.92 13.03
C ARG A 344 10.76 18.23 14.40
N ARG A 345 11.06 19.50 14.68
CA ARG A 345 11.66 19.92 15.95
C ARG A 345 10.74 19.70 17.16
N ILE A 346 9.41 19.82 16.98
CA ILE A 346 8.44 19.69 18.08
C ILE A 346 8.04 18.24 18.32
N PHE A 347 7.90 17.42 17.26
CA PHE A 347 7.24 16.12 17.35
C PHE A 347 8.17 14.92 17.11
N LEU A 348 9.34 15.12 16.52
CA LEU A 348 10.32 14.07 16.19
C LEU A 348 11.66 14.32 16.90
#